data_80816512cd696c527121eb074477acf9
#
_entry.id   80816512cd696c527121eb074477acf9
#
_cell.length_a   1.000
_cell.length_b   1.000
_cell.length_c   1.000
_cell.angle_alpha   90.00
_cell.angle_beta   90.00
_cell.angle_gamma   90.00
#
_symmetry.space_group_name_H-M   'P 1'
#
loop_
_entity.id
_entity.type
_entity.pdbx_description
1 polymer ?
#
loop_
_entity_poly.entity_id
_entity_poly.type
_entity_poly.pdbx_seq_one_letter_code
_entity_poly.pdbx_strand_id
1 'polypeptide(L)'
;LKDRKMRLFLILLGLFCFIYFVAITMAVMPMLSSSKEYAHFQYEVLGNNFKDAILHLIAHPIDSIKTMFINHNKSQFGNYVKLELFGVLIGAGFLILFRRPYFIIMLLPIFFQKLFHNNPNMWGVLMQYSIEFAPILAIGIFTIISKGAKERLNKIASYLIIISSLVTTIYVINKKGPFNNNTEICFYS
;
A
#
# COMPACT_ATOMS: atom_id res chain seq x y z
N LEU A 1 17.26 -2.84 18.44
CA LEU A 1 18.57 -2.17 18.28
C LEU A 1 19.09 -1.76 19.66
N LYS A 2 20.06 -2.54 20.23
CA LYS A 2 20.68 -2.24 21.52
C LYS A 2 21.75 -1.13 21.41
N ASP A 3 22.34 -0.96 20.25
CA ASP A 3 23.40 0.01 20.03
C ASP A 3 22.84 1.41 19.79
N ARG A 4 23.20 2.35 20.68
CA ARG A 4 22.79 3.77 20.61
C ARG A 4 23.31 4.45 19.34
N LYS A 5 24.56 4.11 18.92
CA LYS A 5 25.18 4.68 17.71
C LYS A 5 24.43 4.26 16.46
N MET A 6 24.05 2.97 16.36
CA MET A 6 23.26 2.46 15.24
C MET A 6 21.88 3.11 15.16
N ARG A 7 21.22 3.31 16.31
CA ARG A 7 19.91 4.02 16.33
C ARG A 7 20.03 5.45 15.86
N LEU A 8 21.04 6.17 16.34
CA LEU A 8 21.29 7.55 15.93
C LEU A 8 21.58 7.62 14.42
N PHE A 9 22.43 6.74 13.91
CA PHE A 9 22.75 6.64 12.48
C PHE A 9 21.47 6.44 11.64
N LEU A 10 20.60 5.50 12.03
CA LEU A 10 19.36 5.23 11.29
C LEU A 10 18.38 6.41 11.34
N ILE A 11 18.29 7.13 12.47
CA ILE A 11 17.48 8.34 12.58
C ILE A 11 18.01 9.44 11.66
N LEU A 12 19.33 9.68 11.67
CA LEU A 12 19.95 10.69 10.81
C LEU A 12 19.80 10.34 9.32
N LEU A 13 19.98 9.07 8.97
CA LEU A 13 19.75 8.60 7.60
C LEU A 13 18.31 8.79 7.16
N GLY A 14 17.34 8.44 8.03
CA GLY A 14 15.92 8.65 7.75
C GLY A 14 15.58 10.14 7.59
N LEU A 15 16.12 10.99 8.44
CA LEU A 15 15.95 12.45 8.34
C LEU A 15 16.55 12.98 7.04
N PHE A 16 17.74 12.53 6.66
CA PHE A 16 18.38 12.91 5.41
C PHE A 16 17.52 12.49 4.20
N CYS A 17 17.05 11.25 4.16
CA CYS A 17 16.16 10.78 3.08
C CYS A 17 14.86 11.58 3.02
N PHE A 18 14.28 11.95 4.16
CA PHE A 18 13.07 12.76 4.23
C PHE A 18 13.32 14.17 3.69
N ILE A 19 14.39 14.84 4.13
CA ILE A 19 14.76 16.18 3.64
C ILE A 19 15.03 16.15 2.14
N TYR A 20 15.77 15.15 1.67
CA TYR A 20 16.07 14.95 0.25
C TYR A 20 14.77 14.78 -0.56
N PHE A 21 13.86 13.92 -0.10
CA PHE A 21 12.56 13.71 -0.75
C PHE A 21 11.76 15.01 -0.85
N VAL A 22 11.66 15.76 0.25
CA VAL A 22 10.92 17.03 0.29
C VAL A 22 11.58 18.07 -0.66
N ALA A 23 12.90 18.18 -0.64
CA ALA A 23 13.63 19.10 -1.53
C ALA A 23 13.41 18.78 -3.01
N ILE A 24 13.52 17.50 -3.38
CA ILE A 24 13.28 17.07 -4.77
C ILE A 24 11.83 17.35 -5.17
N THR A 25 10.86 16.95 -4.36
CA THR A 25 9.43 17.02 -4.70
C THR A 25 8.90 18.45 -4.71
N MET A 26 9.31 19.28 -3.75
CA MET A 26 8.76 20.62 -3.58
C MET A 26 9.58 21.72 -4.27
N ALA A 27 10.86 21.49 -4.58
CA ALA A 27 11.70 22.48 -5.19
C ALA A 27 12.18 22.07 -6.59
N VAL A 28 12.87 20.93 -6.70
CA VAL A 28 13.55 20.57 -7.95
C VAL A 28 12.54 20.19 -9.04
N MET A 29 11.57 19.32 -8.74
CA MET A 29 10.58 18.89 -9.74
C MET A 29 9.72 20.05 -10.28
N PRO A 30 9.17 20.96 -9.47
CA PRO A 30 8.46 22.11 -9.97
C PRO A 30 9.34 23.06 -10.80
N MET A 31 10.62 23.21 -10.45
CA MET A 31 11.55 24.03 -11.23
C MET A 31 11.84 23.44 -12.62
N LEU A 32 11.85 22.14 -12.75
CA LEU A 32 12.09 21.42 -14.00
C LEU A 32 10.80 21.22 -14.83
N SER A 33 9.64 21.36 -14.21
CA SER A 33 8.34 21.22 -14.87
C SER A 33 7.98 22.52 -15.60
N SER A 34 7.49 22.42 -16.84
CA SER A 34 6.98 23.56 -17.60
C SER A 34 5.77 24.24 -16.95
N SER A 35 4.99 23.49 -16.16
CA SER A 35 3.82 23.99 -15.42
C SER A 35 4.17 24.64 -14.07
N LYS A 36 5.44 24.61 -13.66
CA LYS A 36 5.90 25.02 -12.31
C LYS A 36 5.18 24.31 -11.16
N GLU A 37 4.50 23.23 -11.43
CA GLU A 37 3.81 22.38 -10.47
C GLU A 37 4.33 20.93 -10.55
N TYR A 38 4.12 20.16 -9.49
CA TYR A 38 4.44 18.74 -9.50
C TYR A 38 3.43 18.02 -10.39
N ALA A 39 3.78 17.75 -11.65
CA ALA A 39 2.91 17.19 -12.69
C ALA A 39 2.33 15.80 -12.34
N HIS A 40 2.90 15.10 -11.35
CA HIS A 40 2.46 13.76 -10.93
C HIS A 40 1.66 13.76 -9.62
N PHE A 41 1.23 14.94 -9.13
CA PHE A 41 0.33 15.00 -7.98
C PHE A 41 -1.07 14.56 -8.42
N GLN A 42 -1.42 13.32 -8.11
CA GLN A 42 -2.69 12.70 -8.50
C GLN A 42 -3.49 12.27 -7.26
N TYR A 43 -3.67 13.21 -6.32
CA TYR A 43 -4.34 13.03 -5.03
C TYR A 43 -5.40 14.11 -4.79
N GLU A 44 -6.17 14.45 -5.82
CA GLU A 44 -7.17 15.54 -5.79
C GLU A 44 -8.21 15.37 -4.68
N VAL A 45 -8.50 14.13 -4.30
CA VAL A 45 -9.39 13.83 -3.16
C VAL A 45 -8.88 14.40 -1.83
N LEU A 46 -7.58 14.66 -1.72
CA LEU A 46 -6.97 15.27 -0.53
C LEU A 46 -6.68 16.77 -0.72
N GLY A 47 -6.67 17.27 -1.95
CA GLY A 47 -6.37 18.67 -2.27
C GLY A 47 -5.59 18.80 -3.57
N ASN A 48 -5.32 20.04 -3.96
CA ASN A 48 -4.68 20.34 -5.25
C ASN A 48 -3.14 20.27 -5.20
N ASN A 49 -2.56 20.21 -4.02
CA ASN A 49 -1.12 20.14 -3.83
C ASN A 49 -0.77 19.37 -2.53
N PHE A 50 0.51 19.08 -2.36
CA PHE A 50 1.02 18.30 -1.22
C PHE A 50 0.71 18.95 0.14
N LYS A 51 0.76 20.27 0.23
CA LYS A 51 0.44 21.01 1.46
C LYS A 51 -1.02 20.85 1.84
N ASP A 52 -1.92 21.04 0.87
CA ASP A 52 -3.37 20.88 1.10
C ASP A 52 -3.71 19.45 1.47
N ALA A 53 -3.06 18.46 0.85
CA ALA A 53 -3.26 17.05 1.20
C ALA A 53 -2.90 16.75 2.67
N ILE A 54 -1.77 17.25 3.15
CA ILE A 54 -1.39 17.09 4.57
C ILE A 54 -2.41 17.79 5.48
N LEU A 55 -2.79 19.01 5.17
CA LEU A 55 -3.78 19.75 5.94
C LEU A 55 -5.13 19.03 5.97
N HIS A 56 -5.57 18.48 4.84
CA HIS A 56 -6.80 17.70 4.75
C HIS A 56 -6.76 16.44 5.62
N LEU A 57 -5.65 15.68 5.58
CA LEU A 57 -5.47 14.49 6.42
C LEU A 57 -5.55 14.80 7.91
N ILE A 58 -5.03 15.97 8.33
CA ILE A 58 -5.04 16.40 9.73
C ILE A 58 -6.41 16.98 10.12
N ALA A 59 -7.01 17.79 9.27
CA ALA A 59 -8.28 18.47 9.55
C ALA A 59 -9.50 17.54 9.42
N HIS A 60 -9.45 16.56 8.50
CA HIS A 60 -10.56 15.65 8.18
C HIS A 60 -10.15 14.17 8.26
N PRO A 61 -9.67 13.68 9.43
CA PRO A 61 -9.16 12.30 9.55
C PRO A 61 -10.23 11.24 9.29
N ILE A 62 -11.49 11.49 9.69
CA ILE A 62 -12.59 10.54 9.51
C ILE A 62 -12.94 10.39 8.02
N ASP A 63 -13.00 11.49 7.28
CA ASP A 63 -13.29 11.46 5.85
C ASP A 63 -12.14 10.84 5.07
N SER A 64 -10.92 11.08 5.48
CA SER A 64 -9.73 10.43 4.94
C SER A 64 -9.78 8.90 5.15
N ILE A 65 -10.15 8.44 6.34
CA ILE A 65 -10.35 7.01 6.61
C ILE A 65 -11.46 6.43 5.72
N LYS A 66 -12.61 7.11 5.60
CA LYS A 66 -13.69 6.66 4.71
C LYS A 66 -13.23 6.54 3.25
N THR A 67 -12.46 7.50 2.77
CA THR A 67 -11.89 7.51 1.41
C THR A 67 -10.98 6.32 1.16
N MET A 68 -10.33 5.77 2.18
CA MET A 68 -9.53 4.54 2.03
C MET A 68 -10.37 3.31 1.67
N PHE A 69 -11.65 3.28 2.03
CA PHE A 69 -12.53 2.13 1.80
C PHE A 69 -13.54 2.34 0.67
N ILE A 70 -13.87 3.59 0.37
CA ILE A 70 -14.88 3.95 -0.64
C ILE A 70 -14.17 4.47 -1.89
N ASN A 71 -14.61 4.00 -3.07
CA ASN A 71 -14.10 4.51 -4.32
C ASN A 71 -14.51 5.98 -4.48
N HIS A 72 -13.55 6.87 -4.65
CA HIS A 72 -13.81 8.30 -4.87
C HIS A 72 -13.83 8.69 -6.36
N ASN A 73 -13.42 7.76 -7.24
CA ASN A 73 -13.52 7.89 -8.69
C ASN A 73 -14.20 6.66 -9.29
N LYS A 74 -14.73 6.79 -10.52
CA LYS A 74 -15.28 5.65 -11.27
C LYS A 74 -14.19 4.66 -11.61
N SER A 75 -14.42 3.38 -11.31
CA SER A 75 -13.50 2.29 -11.60
C SER A 75 -14.14 1.32 -12.59
N GLN A 76 -13.40 0.95 -13.65
CA GLN A 76 -13.79 -0.11 -14.57
C GLN A 76 -13.79 -1.50 -13.93
N PHE A 77 -13.16 -1.65 -12.77
CA PHE A 77 -13.05 -2.92 -12.04
C PHE A 77 -14.15 -3.13 -11.01
N GLY A 78 -15.11 -2.21 -10.89
CA GLY A 78 -16.25 -2.30 -9.99
C GLY A 78 -16.23 -1.29 -8.84
N ASN A 79 -17.29 -1.32 -8.03
CA ASN A 79 -17.52 -0.34 -6.98
C ASN A 79 -16.76 -0.62 -5.67
N TYR A 80 -16.21 -1.84 -5.50
CA TYR A 80 -15.62 -2.30 -4.24
C TYR A 80 -14.15 -2.68 -4.37
N VAL A 81 -13.42 -2.06 -5.32
CA VAL A 81 -12.02 -2.39 -5.62
C VAL A 81 -11.11 -2.24 -4.41
N LYS A 82 -11.31 -1.21 -3.61
CA LYS A 82 -10.52 -0.98 -2.39
C LYS A 82 -10.81 -2.03 -1.32
N LEU A 83 -12.08 -2.41 -1.14
CA LEU A 83 -12.45 -3.49 -0.21
C LEU A 83 -11.90 -4.84 -0.66
N GLU A 84 -11.87 -5.09 -1.97
CA GLU A 84 -11.25 -6.29 -2.55
C GLU A 84 -9.75 -6.36 -2.21
N LEU A 85 -9.03 -5.24 -2.31
CA LEU A 85 -7.63 -5.18 -1.88
C LEU A 85 -7.47 -5.60 -0.41
N PHE A 86 -8.28 -5.04 0.50
CA PHE A 86 -8.24 -5.42 1.91
C PHE A 86 -8.58 -6.90 2.11
N GLY A 87 -9.57 -7.44 1.38
CA GLY A 87 -9.91 -8.85 1.42
C GLY A 87 -8.73 -9.75 1.04
N VAL A 88 -8.03 -9.42 -0.04
CA VAL A 88 -6.84 -10.16 -0.48
C VAL A 88 -5.69 -10.03 0.53
N LEU A 89 -5.46 -8.84 1.08
CA LEU A 89 -4.42 -8.65 2.10
C LEU A 89 -4.72 -9.45 3.38
N ILE A 90 -5.98 -9.49 3.82
CA ILE A 90 -6.42 -10.32 4.96
C ILE A 90 -6.18 -11.80 4.65
N GLY A 91 -6.56 -12.26 3.46
CA GLY A 91 -6.28 -13.62 2.99
C GLY A 91 -4.79 -13.93 2.91
N ALA A 92 -3.96 -12.96 2.58
CA ALA A 92 -2.49 -13.09 2.59
C ALA A 92 -1.86 -13.03 4.00
N GLY A 93 -2.67 -12.90 5.07
CA GLY A 93 -2.17 -12.92 6.45
C GLY A 93 -1.93 -11.55 7.08
N PHE A 94 -2.44 -10.47 6.51
CA PHE A 94 -2.30 -9.10 7.03
C PHE A 94 -2.65 -8.99 8.53
N LEU A 95 -3.69 -9.70 9.00
CA LEU A 95 -4.12 -9.67 10.41
C LEU A 95 -3.04 -10.14 11.39
N ILE A 96 -2.11 -10.98 10.96
CA ILE A 96 -1.01 -11.44 11.83
C ILE A 96 -0.05 -10.30 12.16
N LEU A 97 0.06 -9.31 11.29
CA LEU A 97 0.94 -8.14 11.50
C LEU A 97 0.55 -7.32 12.73
N PHE A 98 -0.71 -7.39 13.18
CA PHE A 98 -1.14 -6.73 14.42
C PHE A 98 -0.38 -7.20 15.67
N ARG A 99 0.25 -8.37 15.63
CA ARG A 99 1.16 -8.83 16.70
C ARG A 99 2.46 -8.03 16.77
N ARG A 100 2.82 -7.31 15.69
CA ARG A 100 4.01 -6.48 15.57
C ARG A 100 3.68 -5.22 14.78
N PRO A 101 3.09 -4.21 15.42
CA PRO A 101 2.48 -3.05 14.74
C PRO A 101 3.44 -2.24 13.87
N TYR A 102 4.75 -2.34 14.08
CA TYR A 102 5.72 -1.66 13.23
C TYR A 102 5.66 -2.12 11.75
N PHE A 103 5.24 -3.38 11.46
CA PHE A 103 5.02 -3.80 10.08
C PHE A 103 3.81 -3.10 9.44
N ILE A 104 2.78 -2.81 10.24
CA ILE A 104 1.62 -2.04 9.77
C ILE A 104 2.04 -0.61 9.47
N ILE A 105 2.88 0.00 10.33
CA ILE A 105 3.43 1.34 10.10
C ILE A 105 4.23 1.38 8.80
N MET A 106 5.00 0.32 8.49
CA MET A 106 5.74 0.22 7.21
C MET A 106 4.81 0.14 6.00
N LEU A 107 3.59 -0.37 6.14
CA LEU A 107 2.60 -0.45 5.06
C LEU A 107 1.83 0.87 4.84
N LEU A 108 1.79 1.76 5.83
CA LEU A 108 1.03 3.02 5.73
C LEU A 108 1.39 3.86 4.49
N PRO A 109 2.67 4.09 4.15
CA PRO A 109 3.01 4.85 2.94
C PRO A 109 2.43 4.23 1.67
N ILE A 110 2.44 2.88 1.57
CA ILE A 110 1.90 2.16 0.42
C ILE A 110 0.37 2.32 0.36
N PHE A 111 -0.32 2.21 1.51
CA PHE A 111 -1.75 2.46 1.58
C PHE A 111 -2.10 3.89 1.16
N PHE A 112 -1.38 4.90 1.66
CA PHE A 112 -1.61 6.29 1.29
C PHE A 112 -1.37 6.52 -0.20
N GLN A 113 -0.27 6.05 -0.72
CA GLN A 113 0.07 6.17 -2.14
C GLN A 113 -1.02 5.57 -3.04
N LYS A 114 -1.59 4.43 -2.68
CA LYS A 114 -2.56 3.72 -3.52
C LYS A 114 -4.00 4.20 -3.33
N LEU A 115 -4.46 4.25 -2.09
CA LEU A 115 -5.90 4.40 -1.81
C LEU A 115 -6.42 5.82 -2.02
N PHE A 116 -5.54 6.83 -1.99
CA PHE A 116 -5.90 8.22 -2.28
C PHE A 116 -5.61 8.65 -3.72
N HIS A 117 -4.94 7.80 -4.50
CA HIS A 117 -4.59 8.12 -5.87
C HIS A 117 -5.83 8.29 -6.76
N ASN A 118 -5.82 9.26 -7.68
CA ASN A 118 -6.95 9.51 -8.59
C ASN A 118 -7.20 8.38 -9.58
N ASN A 119 -6.13 7.66 -9.98
CA ASN A 119 -6.24 6.55 -10.92
C ASN A 119 -6.74 5.28 -10.21
N PRO A 120 -7.95 4.78 -10.55
CA PRO A 120 -8.52 3.57 -9.94
C PRO A 120 -7.69 2.30 -10.14
N ASN A 121 -6.83 2.27 -11.16
CA ASN A 121 -5.94 1.13 -11.42
C ASN A 121 -4.93 0.92 -10.28
N MET A 122 -4.64 1.96 -9.50
CA MET A 122 -3.74 1.88 -8.35
C MET A 122 -4.37 1.19 -7.14
N TRP A 123 -5.71 1.18 -7.04
CA TRP A 123 -6.41 0.72 -5.81
C TRP A 123 -6.51 -0.79 -5.68
N GLY A 124 -6.52 -1.51 -6.80
CA GLY A 124 -6.84 -2.93 -6.85
C GLY A 124 -5.61 -3.84 -6.88
N VAL A 125 -5.88 -5.14 -6.82
CA VAL A 125 -4.86 -6.19 -6.89
C VAL A 125 -4.50 -6.61 -8.31
N LEU A 126 -5.20 -6.07 -9.32
CA LEU A 126 -5.09 -6.50 -10.72
C LEU A 126 -3.83 -6.05 -11.40
N MET A 127 -3.35 -4.89 -11.04
CA MET A 127 -2.18 -4.29 -11.64
C MET A 127 -0.95 -4.58 -10.79
N GLN A 128 0.22 -4.50 -11.41
CA GLN A 128 1.53 -4.72 -10.80
C GLN A 128 1.79 -3.90 -9.53
N TYR A 129 1.04 -2.81 -9.35
CA TYR A 129 1.23 -1.90 -8.21
C TYR A 129 1.00 -2.55 -6.83
N SER A 130 0.25 -3.65 -6.75
CA SER A 130 -0.01 -4.33 -5.47
C SER A 130 1.14 -5.21 -5.00
N ILE A 131 2.16 -5.43 -5.83
CA ILE A 131 3.35 -6.21 -5.47
C ILE A 131 4.14 -5.57 -4.32
N GLU A 132 4.01 -4.25 -4.12
CA GLU A 132 4.70 -3.50 -3.05
C GLU A 132 4.33 -3.98 -1.65
N PHE A 133 3.15 -4.56 -1.46
CA PHE A 133 2.73 -5.15 -0.19
C PHE A 133 3.47 -6.46 0.13
N ALA A 134 3.85 -7.22 -0.90
CA ALA A 134 4.35 -8.59 -0.74
C ALA A 134 5.62 -8.70 0.12
N PRO A 135 6.66 -7.87 -0.05
CA PRO A 135 7.88 -7.98 0.77
C PRO A 135 7.62 -7.76 2.26
N ILE A 136 6.82 -6.74 2.60
CA ILE A 136 6.54 -6.39 4.00
C ILE A 136 5.64 -7.46 4.64
N LEU A 137 4.62 -7.95 3.92
CA LEU A 137 3.79 -9.05 4.38
C LEU A 137 4.62 -10.31 4.62
N ALA A 138 5.43 -10.73 3.64
CA ALA A 138 6.24 -11.93 3.76
C ALA A 138 7.20 -11.85 4.95
N ILE A 139 8.02 -10.80 5.01
CA ILE A 139 9.00 -10.61 6.10
C ILE A 139 8.28 -10.52 7.45
N GLY A 140 7.18 -9.77 7.52
CA GLY A 140 6.41 -9.60 8.74
C GLY A 140 5.83 -10.92 9.25
N ILE A 141 5.15 -11.66 8.39
CA ILE A 141 4.55 -12.95 8.72
C ILE A 141 5.61 -13.96 9.16
N PHE A 142 6.68 -14.14 8.37
CA PHE A 142 7.76 -15.07 8.72
C PHE A 142 8.44 -14.68 10.04
N THR A 143 8.69 -13.38 10.27
CA THR A 143 9.29 -12.90 11.52
C THR A 143 8.39 -13.17 12.74
N ILE A 144 7.08 -13.02 12.59
CA ILE A 144 6.13 -13.22 13.68
C ILE A 144 5.95 -14.70 13.99
N ILE A 145 5.83 -15.52 12.95
CA ILE A 145 5.64 -16.96 13.11
C ILE A 145 6.90 -17.63 13.68
N SER A 146 8.08 -17.28 13.17
CA SER A 146 9.36 -17.87 13.62
C SER A 146 9.72 -17.54 15.08
N LYS A 147 9.31 -16.36 15.56
CA LYS A 147 9.60 -15.89 16.93
C LYS A 147 8.45 -16.11 17.91
N GLY A 148 7.36 -16.71 17.49
CA GLY A 148 6.18 -16.94 18.33
C GLY A 148 6.39 -18.05 19.34
N ALA A 149 6.13 -17.79 20.62
CA ALA A 149 6.28 -18.75 21.73
C ALA A 149 5.27 -19.90 21.69
N LYS A 150 4.17 -19.78 20.95
CA LYS A 150 3.09 -20.78 20.88
C LYS A 150 3.15 -21.56 19.57
N GLU A 151 3.98 -22.60 19.53
CA GLU A 151 4.24 -23.40 18.33
C GLU A 151 2.95 -23.93 17.66
N ARG A 152 2.00 -24.47 18.44
CA ARG A 152 0.73 -25.01 17.90
C ARG A 152 -0.09 -23.92 17.19
N LEU A 153 -0.20 -22.73 17.80
CA LEU A 153 -0.95 -21.62 17.20
C LEU A 153 -0.26 -21.09 15.94
N ASN A 154 1.07 -21.08 15.93
CA ASN A 154 1.83 -20.63 14.76
C ASN A 154 1.68 -21.64 13.61
N LYS A 155 1.70 -22.94 13.87
CA LYS A 155 1.43 -23.97 12.85
C LYS A 155 0.01 -23.81 12.25
N ILE A 156 -1.01 -23.67 13.08
CA ILE A 156 -2.38 -23.43 12.62
C ILE A 156 -2.46 -22.16 11.78
N ALA A 157 -1.88 -21.06 12.25
CA ALA A 157 -1.85 -19.79 11.52
C ALA A 157 -1.14 -19.93 10.16
N SER A 158 -0.03 -20.66 10.08
CA SER A 158 0.68 -20.92 8.84
C SER A 158 -0.18 -21.69 7.84
N TYR A 159 -0.85 -22.74 8.25
CA TYR A 159 -1.76 -23.51 7.38
C TYR A 159 -2.93 -22.65 6.89
N LEU A 160 -3.53 -21.85 7.78
CA LEU A 160 -4.62 -20.93 7.39
C LEU A 160 -4.17 -19.91 6.36
N ILE A 161 -2.97 -19.33 6.52
CA ILE A 161 -2.43 -18.39 5.54
C ILE A 161 -2.18 -19.06 4.20
N ILE A 162 -1.58 -20.26 4.18
CA ILE A 162 -1.31 -20.98 2.94
C ILE A 162 -2.62 -21.26 2.21
N ILE A 163 -3.62 -21.81 2.91
CA ILE A 163 -4.92 -22.12 2.31
C ILE A 163 -5.61 -20.84 1.82
N SER A 164 -5.68 -19.80 2.65
CA SER A 164 -6.32 -18.54 2.24
C SER A 164 -5.60 -17.83 1.10
N SER A 165 -4.26 -17.89 1.06
CA SER A 165 -3.48 -17.35 -0.06
C SER A 165 -3.74 -18.12 -1.36
N LEU A 166 -3.86 -19.45 -1.31
CA LEU A 166 -4.22 -20.26 -2.48
C LEU A 166 -5.63 -19.91 -2.97
N VAL A 167 -6.60 -19.82 -2.06
CA VAL A 167 -7.98 -19.46 -2.41
C VAL A 167 -8.05 -18.07 -3.03
N THR A 168 -7.37 -17.07 -2.44
CA THR A 168 -7.34 -15.71 -3.00
C THR A 168 -6.63 -15.65 -4.34
N THR A 169 -5.57 -16.42 -4.53
CA THR A 169 -4.86 -16.52 -5.82
C THR A 169 -5.78 -17.10 -6.89
N ILE A 170 -6.46 -18.22 -6.61
CA ILE A 170 -7.42 -18.83 -7.53
C ILE A 170 -8.56 -17.85 -7.85
N TYR A 171 -9.09 -17.16 -6.84
CA TYR A 171 -10.13 -16.13 -7.03
C TYR A 171 -9.67 -15.02 -7.98
N VAL A 172 -8.48 -14.47 -7.77
CA VAL A 172 -7.93 -13.38 -8.60
C VAL A 172 -7.69 -13.86 -10.03
N ILE A 173 -7.12 -15.05 -10.21
CA ILE A 173 -6.88 -15.64 -11.54
C ILE A 173 -8.21 -15.86 -12.29
N ASN A 174 -9.21 -16.46 -11.65
CA ASN A 174 -10.49 -16.74 -12.31
C ASN A 174 -11.28 -15.48 -12.66
N LYS A 175 -11.24 -14.45 -11.80
CA LYS A 175 -12.01 -13.22 -12.02
C LYS A 175 -11.37 -12.32 -13.07
N LYS A 176 -10.04 -12.33 -13.18
CA LYS A 176 -9.29 -11.25 -13.84
C LYS A 176 -8.04 -11.74 -14.58
N GLY A 177 -7.84 -13.04 -14.68
CA GLY A 177 -6.66 -13.62 -15.34
C GLY A 177 -6.74 -13.57 -16.87
N PRO A 178 -5.60 -13.81 -17.54
CA PRO A 178 -5.49 -13.83 -19.01
C PRO A 178 -6.36 -14.90 -19.67
N PHE A 179 -6.96 -15.79 -18.89
CA PHE A 179 -7.88 -16.84 -19.35
C PHE A 179 -9.35 -16.37 -19.48
N ASN A 180 -9.66 -15.15 -19.04
CA ASN A 180 -10.98 -14.58 -19.27
C ASN A 180 -10.95 -13.87 -20.65
N ASN A 181 -11.52 -14.48 -21.66
CA ASN A 181 -11.48 -14.12 -23.08
C ASN A 181 -11.98 -12.69 -23.44
N ASN A 182 -12.30 -11.87 -22.44
CA ASN A 182 -12.81 -10.51 -22.64
C ASN A 182 -11.80 -9.41 -22.28
N THR A 183 -10.56 -9.74 -21.96
CA THR A 183 -9.52 -8.74 -21.75
C THR A 183 -8.59 -8.73 -22.94
N GLU A 184 -8.74 -7.74 -23.82
CA GLU A 184 -7.69 -7.37 -24.76
C GLU A 184 -6.41 -7.13 -23.98
N ILE A 185 -5.39 -7.92 -24.25
CA ILE A 185 -4.04 -7.71 -23.71
C ILE A 185 -3.51 -6.48 -24.45
N CYS A 186 -3.69 -5.30 -23.87
CA CYS A 186 -3.04 -4.09 -24.36
C CYS A 186 -1.54 -4.20 -24.05
N PHE A 187 -0.78 -4.73 -24.97
CA PHE A 187 0.65 -4.49 -25.01
C PHE A 187 0.84 -3.02 -25.39
N TYR A 188 1.33 -2.21 -24.47
CA TYR A 188 1.81 -0.88 -24.83
C TYR A 188 3.03 -1.05 -25.74
N SER A 189 2.82 -0.74 -27.02
CA SER A 189 3.89 -0.55 -27.99
C SER A 189 4.51 0.83 -27.80
#